data_9b13c1ceb4de91befe01fe9d9c4f9308
#
_entry.id   9b13c1ceb4de91befe01fe9d9c4f9308
#
_cell.length_a   1.000
_cell.length_b   1.000
_cell.length_c   1.000
_cell.angle_alpha   90.00
_cell.angle_beta   90.00
_cell.angle_gamma   90.00
#
_symmetry.space_group_name_H-M   'P 1'
#
loop_
_entity.id
_entity.type
_entity.pdbx_description
1 polymer ?
#
loop_
_entity_poly.entity_id
_entity_poly.type
_entity_poly.pdbx_seq_one_letter_code
_entity_poly.pdbx_strand_id
1 'polypeptide(L)'
;TVSGAPKVRAMEIIREVEGRARGPYAGCIGWLGLDKDSVNLDTGITIRSMWMRDGKLFWQAGGGIVHDSDPDLEWKEVCNKSAIMRLALRAEDEEYVSAHR
;
A
#
# COMPACT_ATOMS: atom_id res chain seq x y z
N THR A 1 0.00 -6.58 11.14
CA THR A 1 0.65 -5.26 11.06
C THR A 1 1.48 -5.17 9.79
N VAL A 2 1.50 -4.03 9.15
CA VAL A 2 2.09 -3.85 7.82
C VAL A 2 3.61 -4.09 7.80
N SER A 3 4.31 -3.87 8.89
CA SER A 3 5.73 -4.18 9.04
C SER A 3 6.03 -5.37 9.95
N GLY A 4 5.02 -5.91 10.64
CA GLY A 4 5.18 -7.10 11.47
C GLY A 4 5.60 -6.84 12.91
N ALA A 5 5.71 -7.94 13.67
CA ALA A 5 6.16 -7.98 15.05
C ALA A 5 6.99 -9.26 15.30
N PRO A 6 8.06 -9.23 16.12
CA PRO A 6 8.66 -8.04 16.75
C PRO A 6 9.15 -7.00 15.74
N LYS A 7 8.90 -5.73 16.01
CA LYS A 7 9.02 -4.64 15.02
C LYS A 7 10.41 -4.51 14.38
N VAL A 8 11.45 -4.45 15.18
CA VAL A 8 12.82 -4.25 14.69
C VAL A 8 13.24 -5.40 13.78
N ARG A 9 13.05 -6.65 14.22
CA ARG A 9 13.43 -7.81 13.43
C ARG A 9 12.59 -7.93 12.13
N ALA A 10 11.32 -7.62 12.19
CA ALA A 10 10.46 -7.61 10.99
C ALA A 10 10.95 -6.58 9.96
N MET A 11 11.35 -5.39 10.41
CA MET A 11 11.89 -4.35 9.53
C MET A 11 13.25 -4.73 8.93
N GLU A 12 14.12 -5.41 9.69
CA GLU A 12 15.38 -5.96 9.17
C GLU A 12 15.13 -6.96 8.04
N ILE A 13 14.23 -7.92 8.27
CA ILE A 13 13.87 -8.94 7.27
C ILE A 13 13.29 -8.28 6.01
N ILE A 14 12.40 -7.32 6.15
CA ILE A 14 11.85 -6.57 5.02
C ILE A 14 12.96 -5.91 4.21
N ARG A 15 13.90 -5.26 4.88
CA ARG A 15 15.05 -4.62 4.23
C ARG A 15 15.93 -5.61 3.47
N GLU A 16 16.21 -6.75 4.09
CA GLU A 16 17.02 -7.81 3.51
C GLU A 16 16.38 -8.44 2.27
N VAL A 17 15.08 -8.75 2.37
CA VAL A 17 14.34 -9.48 1.32
C VAL A 17 13.90 -8.57 0.17
N GLU A 18 13.38 -7.39 0.46
CA GLU A 18 12.88 -6.48 -0.57
C GLU A 18 13.99 -5.70 -1.29
N GLY A 19 15.11 -5.45 -0.64
CA GLY A 19 16.29 -4.80 -1.22
C GLY A 19 16.08 -3.37 -1.73
N ARG A 20 14.93 -2.75 -1.44
CA ARG A 20 14.57 -1.40 -1.86
C ARG A 20 13.69 -0.69 -0.83
N ALA A 21 13.67 0.63 -0.88
CA ALA A 21 12.75 1.41 -0.05
C ALA A 21 11.30 1.25 -0.53
N ARG A 22 10.37 1.13 0.41
CA ARG A 22 8.94 1.05 0.11
C ARG A 22 8.33 2.37 -0.33
N GLY A 23 8.97 3.51 -0.03
CA GLY A 23 8.39 4.82 -0.25
C GLY A 23 7.15 5.04 0.61
N PRO A 24 6.04 5.56 0.05
CA PRO A 24 4.80 5.77 0.79
C PRO A 24 4.11 4.49 1.27
N TYR A 25 4.35 3.36 0.61
CA TYR A 25 3.69 2.09 0.93
C TYR A 25 3.97 1.63 2.36
N ALA A 26 2.90 1.24 3.04
CA ALA A 26 2.94 0.77 4.43
C ALA A 26 3.36 1.84 5.47
N GLY A 27 3.47 3.09 5.04
CA GLY A 27 3.59 4.22 5.93
C GLY A 27 2.25 4.71 6.42
N CYS A 28 2.19 5.95 6.84
CA CYS A 28 0.94 6.62 7.18
C CYS A 28 0.80 7.95 6.44
N ILE A 29 -0.43 8.31 6.15
CA ILE A 29 -0.81 9.61 5.63
C ILE A 29 -1.91 10.19 6.51
N GLY A 30 -1.86 11.48 6.75
CA GLY A 30 -2.86 12.11 7.59
C GLY A 30 -2.62 13.60 7.74
N TRP A 31 -3.30 14.17 8.72
CA TRP A 31 -3.18 15.58 9.06
C TRP A 31 -3.01 15.78 10.56
N LEU A 32 -2.38 16.88 10.88
CA LEU A 32 -2.15 17.34 12.24
C LEU A 32 -2.75 18.74 12.40
N GLY A 33 -3.80 18.86 13.19
CA GLY A 33 -4.41 20.15 13.56
C GLY A 33 -3.75 20.69 14.83
N LEU A 34 -3.33 21.94 14.78
CA LEU A 34 -2.72 22.64 15.91
C LEU A 34 -3.65 23.76 16.35
N ASP A 35 -4.41 23.53 17.42
CA ASP A 35 -5.22 24.54 18.08
C ASP A 35 -4.49 25.05 19.33
N LYS A 36 -4.94 26.22 19.86
CA LYS A 36 -4.32 26.83 21.04
C LYS A 36 -4.23 25.89 22.24
N ASP A 37 -5.22 25.02 22.41
CA ASP A 37 -5.38 24.20 23.61
C ASP A 37 -5.41 22.69 23.30
N SER A 38 -5.28 22.31 22.04
CA SER A 38 -5.35 20.89 21.63
C SER A 38 -4.54 20.58 20.37
N VAL A 39 -4.10 19.33 20.27
CA VAL A 39 -3.50 18.75 19.08
C VAL A 39 -4.42 17.64 18.59
N ASN A 40 -4.88 17.76 17.35
CA ASN A 40 -5.71 16.76 16.69
C ASN A 40 -4.89 16.06 15.62
N LEU A 41 -4.87 14.73 15.65
CA LEU A 41 -4.17 13.90 14.69
C LEU A 41 -5.13 12.86 14.11
N ASP A 42 -5.21 12.82 12.80
CA ASP A 42 -5.93 11.76 12.07
C ASP A 42 -5.04 11.21 10.98
N THR A 43 -4.82 9.89 11.01
CA THR A 43 -3.93 9.19 10.08
C THR A 43 -4.54 7.91 9.57
N GLY A 44 -4.21 7.56 8.33
CA GLY A 44 -4.52 6.27 7.74
C GLY A 44 -3.26 5.55 7.26
N ILE A 45 -3.30 4.23 7.20
CA ILE A 45 -2.21 3.44 6.64
C ILE A 45 -2.23 3.59 5.12
N THR A 46 -1.05 3.81 4.52
CA THR A 46 -0.90 3.90 3.06
C THR A 46 -0.89 2.51 2.43
N ILE A 47 -2.07 1.94 2.31
CA ILE A 47 -2.36 0.68 1.61
C ILE A 47 -3.49 0.89 0.61
N ARG A 48 -3.62 0.01 -0.37
CA ARG A 48 -4.63 0.13 -1.44
C ARG A 48 -4.63 1.53 -2.08
N SER A 49 -3.43 2.08 -2.22
CA SER A 49 -3.19 3.44 -2.70
C SER A 49 -2.26 3.42 -3.89
N MET A 50 -2.45 4.37 -4.77
CA MET A 50 -1.57 4.63 -5.91
C MET A 50 -1.00 6.03 -5.80
N TRP A 51 0.20 6.23 -6.32
CA TRP A 51 0.82 7.55 -6.41
C TRP A 51 1.53 7.72 -7.75
N MET A 52 1.55 8.95 -8.19
CA MET A 52 2.20 9.31 -9.44
C MET A 52 3.44 10.14 -9.18
N ARG A 53 4.50 9.83 -9.89
CA ARG A 53 5.73 10.59 -9.88
C ARG A 53 6.39 10.52 -11.25
N ASP A 54 6.79 11.66 -11.78
CA ASP A 54 7.48 11.77 -13.07
C ASP A 54 6.74 11.07 -14.22
N GLY A 55 5.42 11.20 -14.27
CA GLY A 55 4.56 10.58 -15.28
C GLY A 55 4.39 9.07 -15.14
N LYS A 56 4.87 8.48 -14.04
CA LYS A 56 4.74 7.05 -13.75
C LYS A 56 3.82 6.82 -12.57
N LEU A 57 2.97 5.82 -12.69
CA LEU A 57 2.06 5.38 -11.64
C LEU A 57 2.67 4.22 -10.88
N PHE A 58 2.63 4.31 -9.56
CA PHE A 58 3.18 3.30 -8.65
C PHE A 58 2.12 2.83 -7.68
N TRP A 59 2.11 1.53 -7.41
CA TRP A 59 1.40 0.93 -6.29
C TRP A 59 2.14 -0.30 -5.78
N GLN A 60 1.85 -0.70 -4.57
CA GLN A 60 2.36 -1.92 -3.96
C GLN A 60 1.24 -2.66 -3.25
N ALA A 61 1.36 -3.97 -3.20
CA ALA A 61 0.51 -4.85 -2.41
C ALA A 61 1.38 -5.83 -1.65
N GLY A 62 0.89 -6.28 -0.51
CA GLY A 62 1.57 -7.25 0.33
C GLY A 62 0.60 -7.96 1.26
N GLY A 63 1.03 -9.06 1.84
CA GLY A 63 0.32 -9.84 2.83
C GLY A 63 1.10 -9.97 4.13
N GLY A 64 0.40 -10.29 5.22
CA GLY A 64 1.02 -10.67 6.47
C GLY A 64 1.45 -12.13 6.43
N ILE A 65 2.67 -12.40 6.83
CA ILE A 65 3.21 -13.77 6.89
C ILE A 65 3.37 -14.18 8.33
N VAL A 66 2.85 -15.34 8.68
CA VAL A 66 2.94 -15.97 9.98
C VAL A 66 3.50 -17.39 9.84
N HIS A 67 3.76 -18.04 10.98
CA HIS A 67 4.37 -19.38 11.00
C HIS A 67 3.63 -20.42 10.14
N ASP A 68 2.31 -20.39 10.16
CA ASP A 68 1.46 -21.35 9.43
C ASP A 68 1.03 -20.87 8.03
N SER A 69 1.63 -19.76 7.55
CA SER A 69 1.35 -19.27 6.20
C SER A 69 1.81 -20.25 5.13
N ASP A 70 0.96 -20.47 4.15
CA ASP A 70 1.28 -21.18 2.92
C ASP A 70 1.73 -20.20 1.85
N PRO A 71 2.93 -20.35 1.25
CA PRO A 71 3.45 -19.40 0.28
C PRO A 71 2.55 -19.15 -0.93
N ASP A 72 1.89 -20.18 -1.44
CA ASP A 72 1.04 -20.07 -2.62
C ASP A 72 -0.26 -19.34 -2.31
N LEU A 73 -0.84 -19.59 -1.14
CA LEU A 73 -2.04 -18.87 -0.66
C LEU A 73 -1.73 -17.41 -0.38
N GLU A 74 -0.61 -17.11 0.25
CA GLU A 74 -0.17 -15.73 0.51
C GLU A 74 0.11 -14.97 -0.79
N TRP A 75 0.74 -15.61 -1.76
CA TRP A 75 0.95 -15.01 -3.07
C TRP A 75 -0.37 -14.72 -3.79
N LYS A 76 -1.33 -15.63 -3.74
CA LYS A 76 -2.66 -15.42 -4.29
C LYS A 76 -3.37 -14.25 -3.64
N GLU A 77 -3.24 -14.10 -2.32
CA GLU A 77 -3.79 -12.94 -1.60
C GLU A 77 -3.17 -11.62 -2.09
N VAL A 78 -1.85 -11.57 -2.24
CA VAL A 78 -1.15 -10.39 -2.80
C VAL A 78 -1.63 -10.06 -4.20
N CYS A 79 -1.79 -11.06 -5.07
CA CYS A 79 -2.32 -10.88 -6.41
C CYS A 79 -3.75 -10.33 -6.39
N ASN A 80 -4.61 -10.84 -5.52
CA ASN A 80 -5.98 -10.36 -5.37
C ASN A 80 -6.03 -8.90 -4.88
N LYS A 81 -5.20 -8.54 -3.92
CA LYS A 81 -5.06 -7.14 -3.45
C LYS A 81 -4.57 -6.20 -4.55
N SER A 82 -3.64 -6.65 -5.38
CA SER A 82 -3.15 -5.89 -6.54
C SER A 82 -4.18 -5.76 -7.65
N ALA A 83 -5.08 -6.73 -7.80
CA ALA A 83 -6.12 -6.72 -8.83
C ALA A 83 -7.08 -5.53 -8.69
N ILE A 84 -7.34 -5.06 -7.48
CA ILE A 84 -8.18 -3.89 -7.22
C ILE A 84 -7.61 -2.64 -7.92
N MET A 85 -6.28 -2.45 -7.89
CA MET A 85 -5.62 -1.32 -8.54
C MET A 85 -5.72 -1.40 -10.06
N ARG A 86 -5.55 -2.60 -10.61
CA ARG A 86 -5.70 -2.84 -12.06
C ARG A 86 -7.12 -2.61 -12.53
N LEU A 87 -8.10 -2.99 -11.72
CA LEU A 87 -9.52 -2.77 -12.03
C LEU A 87 -9.87 -1.29 -12.08
N ALA A 88 -9.37 -0.50 -11.12
CA ALA A 88 -9.57 0.95 -11.09
C ALA A 88 -9.02 1.63 -12.36
N LEU A 89 -7.83 1.23 -12.81
CA LEU A 89 -7.22 1.75 -14.05
C LEU A 89 -8.02 1.38 -15.30
N ARG A 90 -8.56 0.17 -15.37
CA ARG A 90 -9.39 -0.28 -16.50
C ARG A 90 -10.73 0.43 -16.55
N ALA A 91 -11.34 0.70 -15.40
CA ALA A 91 -12.61 1.42 -15.34
C ALA A 91 -12.48 2.85 -15.91
N GLU A 92 -11.37 3.54 -15.65
CA GLU A 92 -11.09 4.85 -16.24
C GLU A 92 -10.88 4.77 -17.76
N ASP A 93 -10.16 3.77 -18.26
CA ASP A 93 -9.96 3.56 -19.68
C ASP A 93 -11.30 3.32 -20.42
N GLU A 94 -12.19 2.53 -19.85
CA GLU A 94 -13.51 2.25 -20.42
C GLU A 94 -14.41 3.50 -20.40
N GLU A 95 -14.38 4.28 -19.35
CA GLU A 95 -15.13 5.53 -19.24
C GLU A 95 -14.61 6.60 -20.21
N TYR A 96 -13.28 6.72 -20.33
CA TYR A 96 -12.65 7.62 -21.29
C TYR A 96 -13.01 7.28 -22.73
N VAL A 97 -12.94 6.00 -23.09
CA VAL A 97 -13.31 5.52 -24.44
C VAL A 97 -14.80 5.74 -24.71
N SER A 98 -15.69 5.53 -23.74
CA SER A 98 -17.11 5.75 -23.90
C SER A 98 -17.49 7.23 -24.07
N ALA A 99 -16.81 8.13 -23.38
CA ALA A 99 -17.04 9.58 -23.46
C ALA A 99 -16.54 10.21 -24.76
N HIS A 100 -15.65 9.54 -25.50
CA HIS A 100 -15.06 10.02 -26.75
C HIS A 100 -15.55 9.27 -27.99
N ARG A 101 -16.49 8.38 -27.81
CA ARG A 101 -17.23 7.72 -28.89
C ARG A 101 -18.53 8.46 -29.20
#